data_ff50e57262ef8abccd33ec9361849925
#
_entry.id   ff50e57262ef8abccd33ec9361849925
#
_cell.length_a   1.000
_cell.length_b   1.000
_cell.length_c   1.000
_cell.angle_alpha   90.00
_cell.angle_beta   90.00
_cell.angle_gamma   90.00
#
_symmetry.space_group_name_H-M   'P 1'
#
loop_
_entity.id
_entity.type
_entity.pdbx_description
1 polymer ?
#
loop_
_entity_poly.entity_id
_entity_poly.type
_entity_poly.pdbx_seq_one_letter_code
_entity_poly.pdbx_strand_id
1 'polypeptide(L)'
;MEQQKYLIDTNVVIDYLGKKLPLTRVAFMNNIIDAVPNISVITKIELLGFNAPDEHYQTLTDFINDSVVLNLVPSVIDKSIEIRKTYKTKLPDTIIAAAALVSNLILITRNIPDFKNIDGLQIINPYEV
;
A
#
# COMPACT_ATOMS: atom_id res chain seq x y z
N MET A 1 -8.38 20.93 -9.48
CA MET A 1 -7.09 20.74 -8.81
C MET A 1 -6.93 19.28 -8.44
N GLU A 2 -5.89 18.67 -8.93
CA GLU A 2 -5.65 17.26 -8.68
C GLU A 2 -5.13 17.05 -7.26
N GLN A 3 -5.74 16.14 -6.55
CA GLN A 3 -5.22 15.70 -5.27
C GLN A 3 -4.19 14.61 -5.50
N GLN A 4 -3.08 14.66 -4.78
CA GLN A 4 -2.14 13.56 -4.78
C GLN A 4 -2.82 12.33 -4.18
N LYS A 5 -2.59 11.20 -4.82
CA LYS A 5 -3.18 9.93 -4.39
C LYS A 5 -2.07 9.02 -3.88
N TYR A 6 -2.42 8.24 -2.88
CA TYR A 6 -1.48 7.37 -2.20
C TYR A 6 -1.94 5.93 -2.26
N LEU A 7 -0.98 5.03 -2.40
CA LEU A 7 -1.17 3.58 -2.25
C LEU A 7 -0.49 3.17 -0.97
N ILE A 8 -1.21 2.53 -0.05
CA ILE A 8 -0.67 2.16 1.26
C ILE A 8 -0.26 0.69 1.25
N ASP A 9 1.01 0.43 1.59
CA ASP A 9 1.54 -0.93 1.73
C ASP A 9 0.92 -1.62 2.95
N THR A 10 0.83 -2.94 2.90
CA THR A 10 0.17 -3.77 3.90
C THR A 10 0.67 -3.50 5.33
N ASN A 11 1.98 -3.45 5.52
CA ASN A 11 2.56 -3.25 6.86
C ASN A 11 2.19 -1.89 7.47
N VAL A 12 2.06 -0.87 6.63
CA VAL A 12 1.67 0.46 7.10
C VAL A 12 0.20 0.46 7.54
N VAL A 13 -0.67 -0.24 6.80
CA VAL A 13 -2.07 -0.41 7.20
C VAL A 13 -2.14 -1.08 8.58
N ILE A 14 -1.41 -2.17 8.75
CA ILE A 14 -1.39 -2.91 10.03
C ILE A 14 -0.92 -2.01 11.17
N ASP A 15 0.16 -1.27 10.97
CA ASP A 15 0.71 -0.40 12.00
C ASP A 15 -0.24 0.75 12.34
N TYR A 16 -0.88 1.33 11.33
CA TYR A 16 -1.84 2.42 11.55
C TYR A 16 -3.05 1.94 12.34
N LEU A 17 -3.68 0.84 11.90
CA LEU A 17 -4.87 0.30 12.57
C LEU A 17 -4.55 -0.28 13.94
N GLY A 18 -3.34 -0.82 14.12
CA GLY A 18 -2.85 -1.35 15.38
C GLY A 18 -2.30 -0.30 16.33
N LYS A 19 -2.38 0.98 15.96
CA LYS A 19 -1.89 2.10 16.77
C LYS A 19 -0.41 2.00 17.11
N LYS A 20 0.38 1.47 16.18
CA LYS A 20 1.83 1.29 16.35
C LYS A 20 2.67 2.44 15.79
N LEU A 21 2.05 3.36 15.05
CA LEU A 21 2.75 4.53 14.55
C LEU A 21 3.03 5.51 15.69
N PRO A 22 4.21 6.18 15.68
CA PRO A 22 4.47 7.25 16.63
C PRO A 22 3.40 8.34 16.51
N LEU A 23 3.00 8.91 17.64
CA LEU A 23 1.97 9.94 17.67
C LEU A 23 2.29 11.10 16.73
N THR A 24 3.56 11.43 16.58
CA THR A 24 4.02 12.50 15.69
C THR A 24 3.78 12.19 14.21
N ARG A 25 3.52 10.94 13.86
CA ARG A 25 3.30 10.49 12.48
C ARG A 25 1.84 10.18 12.16
N VAL A 26 1.00 10.03 13.19
CA VAL A 26 -0.41 9.68 13.01
C VAL A 26 -1.15 10.75 12.21
N ALA A 27 -0.86 12.02 12.43
CA ALA A 27 -1.51 13.11 11.71
C ALA A 27 -1.28 13.01 10.20
N PHE A 28 -0.06 12.66 9.77
CA PHE A 28 0.24 12.45 8.37
C PHE A 28 -0.62 11.34 7.78
N MET A 29 -0.71 10.20 8.48
CA MET A 29 -1.52 9.07 8.02
C MET A 29 -3.02 9.39 8.03
N ASN A 30 -3.49 10.14 9.02
CA ASN A 30 -4.90 10.54 9.07
C ASN A 30 -5.30 11.33 7.82
N ASN A 31 -4.42 12.22 7.34
CA ASN A 31 -4.68 12.98 6.11
C ASN A 31 -4.81 12.05 4.90
N ILE A 32 -3.98 11.02 4.83
CA ILE A 32 -4.03 10.04 3.73
C ILE A 32 -5.32 9.22 3.79
N ILE A 33 -5.67 8.74 4.98
CA ILE A 33 -6.88 7.93 5.19
C ILE A 33 -8.13 8.76 4.89
N ASP A 34 -8.18 10.01 5.34
CA ASP A 34 -9.32 10.89 5.11
C ASP A 34 -9.52 11.23 3.63
N ALA A 35 -8.45 11.17 2.85
CA ALA A 35 -8.50 11.42 1.40
C ALA A 35 -8.88 10.17 0.58
N VAL A 36 -9.42 9.15 1.20
CA VAL A 36 -9.78 7.85 0.60
C VAL A 36 -8.54 7.17 0.00
N PRO A 37 -7.88 6.32 0.77
CA PRO A 37 -6.64 5.68 0.33
C PRO A 37 -6.90 4.60 -0.70
N ASN A 38 -5.85 4.28 -1.46
CA ASN A 38 -5.84 3.13 -2.34
C ASN A 38 -5.03 2.02 -1.68
N ILE A 39 -5.46 0.79 -1.89
CA ILE A 39 -4.69 -0.40 -1.52
C ILE A 39 -4.68 -1.37 -2.69
N SER A 40 -3.63 -2.17 -2.80
CA SER A 40 -3.58 -3.25 -3.78
C SER A 40 -4.51 -4.39 -3.36
N VAL A 41 -5.03 -5.13 -4.33
CA VAL A 41 -5.75 -6.37 -4.05
C VAL A 41 -4.87 -7.35 -3.26
N ILE A 42 -3.55 -7.30 -3.44
CA ILE A 42 -2.60 -8.08 -2.64
C ILE A 42 -2.72 -7.71 -1.16
N THR A 43 -2.77 -6.41 -0.86
CA THR A 43 -2.95 -5.95 0.52
C THR A 43 -4.26 -6.46 1.12
N LYS A 44 -5.35 -6.41 0.36
CA LYS A 44 -6.63 -6.96 0.80
C LYS A 44 -6.50 -8.44 1.16
N ILE A 45 -5.85 -9.22 0.30
CA ILE A 45 -5.64 -10.65 0.54
C ILE A 45 -4.79 -10.87 1.79
N GLU A 46 -3.71 -10.11 1.93
CA GLU A 46 -2.82 -10.25 3.08
C GLU A 46 -3.52 -9.87 4.40
N LEU A 47 -4.29 -8.77 4.39
CA LEU A 47 -4.99 -8.32 5.58
C LEU A 47 -6.06 -9.30 6.05
N LEU A 48 -6.83 -9.85 5.12
CA LEU A 48 -7.94 -10.76 5.46
C LEU A 48 -7.50 -12.22 5.53
N GLY A 49 -6.32 -12.53 5.02
CA GLY A 49 -5.83 -13.90 4.92
C GLY A 49 -5.06 -14.39 6.14
N PHE A 50 -4.69 -13.50 7.07
CA PHE A 50 -3.98 -13.99 8.24
C PHE A 50 -4.94 -14.24 9.40
N ASN A 51 -4.51 -15.11 10.31
CA ASN A 51 -5.34 -15.57 11.42
C ASN A 51 -5.36 -14.52 12.53
N ALA A 52 -6.52 -13.97 12.83
CA ALA A 52 -6.67 -12.93 13.84
C ALA A 52 -8.01 -13.08 14.56
N PRO A 53 -8.17 -12.47 15.78
CA PRO A 53 -9.46 -12.43 16.45
C PRO A 53 -10.52 -11.72 15.62
N ASP A 54 -11.79 -12.16 15.76
CA ASP A 54 -12.90 -11.65 14.96
C ASP A 54 -13.03 -10.12 14.99
N GLU A 55 -12.79 -9.51 16.15
CA GLU A 55 -12.85 -8.04 16.29
C GLU A 55 -11.83 -7.32 15.39
N HIS A 56 -10.67 -7.93 15.17
CA HIS A 56 -9.66 -7.37 14.28
C HIS A 56 -10.11 -7.44 12.83
N TYR A 57 -10.79 -8.53 12.45
CA TYR A 57 -11.33 -8.65 11.09
C TYR A 57 -12.36 -7.58 10.78
N GLN A 58 -13.19 -7.19 11.76
CA GLN A 58 -14.15 -6.14 11.55
C GLN A 58 -13.45 -4.81 11.26
N THR A 59 -12.42 -4.47 12.01
CA THR A 59 -11.63 -3.26 11.79
C THR A 59 -10.99 -3.27 10.40
N LEU A 60 -10.40 -4.41 10.02
CA LEU A 60 -9.76 -4.56 8.71
C LEU A 60 -10.78 -4.47 7.58
N THR A 61 -11.93 -5.11 7.74
CA THR A 61 -13.00 -5.10 6.74
C THR A 61 -13.53 -3.69 6.55
N ASP A 62 -13.76 -2.96 7.62
CA ASP A 62 -14.25 -1.58 7.57
C ASP A 62 -13.24 -0.69 6.83
N PHE A 63 -11.95 -0.84 7.14
CA PHE A 63 -10.91 -0.08 6.45
C PHE A 63 -10.90 -0.38 4.95
N ILE A 64 -10.98 -1.66 4.57
CA ILE A 64 -10.96 -2.09 3.17
C ILE A 64 -12.18 -1.54 2.44
N ASN A 65 -13.36 -1.59 3.07
CA ASN A 65 -14.59 -1.08 2.47
C ASN A 65 -14.54 0.43 2.23
N ASP A 66 -13.80 1.17 3.05
CA ASP A 66 -13.61 2.60 2.91
C ASP A 66 -12.46 2.97 1.97
N SER A 67 -11.76 1.99 1.45
CA SER A 67 -10.61 2.18 0.55
C SER A 67 -10.96 1.84 -0.89
N VAL A 68 -10.17 2.35 -1.82
CA VAL A 68 -10.22 1.89 -3.21
C VAL A 68 -9.27 0.72 -3.35
N VAL A 69 -9.78 -0.44 -3.77
CA VAL A 69 -8.97 -1.64 -3.99
C VAL A 69 -8.58 -1.71 -5.47
N LEU A 70 -7.28 -1.66 -5.73
CA LEU A 70 -6.74 -1.74 -7.08
C LEU A 70 -6.55 -3.21 -7.44
N ASN A 71 -7.34 -3.68 -8.40
CA ASN A 71 -7.35 -5.08 -8.81
C ASN A 71 -6.18 -5.41 -9.75
N LEU A 72 -5.97 -6.70 -9.95
CA LEU A 72 -4.93 -7.21 -10.83
C LEU A 72 -5.42 -7.18 -12.29
N VAL A 73 -5.43 -5.96 -12.85
CA VAL A 73 -5.88 -5.71 -14.21
C VAL A 73 -4.73 -5.91 -15.20
N PRO A 74 -5.00 -6.04 -16.53
CA PRO A 74 -3.95 -6.32 -17.51
C PRO A 74 -2.75 -5.35 -17.46
N SER A 75 -2.97 -4.05 -17.28
CA SER A 75 -1.87 -3.09 -17.20
C SER A 75 -0.98 -3.32 -15.98
N VAL A 76 -1.56 -3.72 -14.85
CA VAL A 76 -0.80 -4.05 -13.64
C VAL A 76 -0.01 -5.35 -13.86
N ILE A 77 -0.62 -6.33 -14.51
CA ILE A 77 0.05 -7.60 -14.83
C ILE A 77 1.26 -7.34 -15.72
N ASP A 78 1.09 -6.57 -16.78
CA ASP A 78 2.17 -6.27 -17.72
C ASP A 78 3.31 -5.52 -17.04
N LYS A 79 2.99 -4.52 -16.21
CA LYS A 79 4.00 -3.78 -15.45
C LYS A 79 4.72 -4.68 -14.44
N SER A 80 4.00 -5.60 -13.82
CA SER A 80 4.58 -6.57 -12.89
C SER A 80 5.60 -7.47 -13.59
N ILE A 81 5.28 -7.93 -14.78
CA ILE A 81 6.20 -8.74 -15.59
C ILE A 81 7.47 -7.94 -15.90
N GLU A 82 7.30 -6.70 -16.32
CA GLU A 82 8.42 -5.81 -16.63
C GLU A 82 9.34 -5.61 -15.41
N ILE A 83 8.76 -5.37 -14.24
CA ILE A 83 9.52 -5.18 -12.99
C ILE A 83 10.29 -6.46 -12.64
N ARG A 84 9.64 -7.62 -12.72
CA ARG A 84 10.29 -8.90 -12.40
C ARG A 84 11.46 -9.22 -13.32
N LYS A 85 11.41 -8.78 -14.56
CA LYS A 85 12.52 -8.98 -15.50
C LYS A 85 13.73 -8.11 -15.17
N THR A 86 13.52 -6.97 -14.54
CA THR A 86 14.55 -5.96 -14.30
C THR A 86 15.12 -6.02 -12.88
N TYR A 87 14.25 -6.29 -11.89
CA TYR A 87 14.59 -6.19 -10.48
C TYR A 87 14.34 -7.50 -9.75
N LYS A 88 15.12 -7.73 -8.67
CA LYS A 88 14.83 -8.84 -7.76
C LYS A 88 13.80 -8.35 -6.73
N THR A 89 12.55 -8.71 -6.96
CA THR A 89 11.45 -8.34 -6.08
C THR A 89 10.62 -9.57 -5.75
N LYS A 90 10.04 -9.58 -4.54
CA LYS A 90 9.06 -10.60 -4.18
C LYS A 90 7.77 -10.33 -4.95
N LEU A 91 7.04 -11.38 -5.30
CA LEU A 91 5.83 -11.23 -6.11
C LEU A 91 4.81 -10.26 -5.52
N PRO A 92 4.48 -10.32 -4.22
CA PRO A 92 3.54 -9.35 -3.64
C PRO A 92 4.02 -7.90 -3.79
N ASP A 93 5.30 -7.63 -3.50
CA ASP A 93 5.88 -6.29 -3.62
C ASP A 93 5.89 -5.82 -5.08
N THR A 94 6.14 -6.73 -6.01
CA THR A 94 6.11 -6.43 -7.44
C THR A 94 4.75 -5.90 -7.86
N ILE A 95 3.68 -6.57 -7.43
CA ILE A 95 2.31 -6.19 -7.80
C ILE A 95 1.93 -4.86 -7.16
N ILE A 96 2.33 -4.62 -5.91
CA ILE A 96 2.08 -3.35 -5.23
C ILE A 96 2.80 -2.21 -5.97
N ALA A 97 4.08 -2.40 -6.31
CA ALA A 97 4.84 -1.40 -7.05
C ALA A 97 4.23 -1.13 -8.43
N ALA A 98 3.83 -2.19 -9.13
CA ALA A 98 3.21 -2.07 -10.44
C ALA A 98 1.91 -1.27 -10.38
N ALA A 99 1.07 -1.54 -9.38
CA ALA A 99 -0.18 -0.80 -9.19
C ALA A 99 0.08 0.70 -8.97
N ALA A 100 1.09 1.03 -8.15
CA ALA A 100 1.46 2.42 -7.90
C ALA A 100 1.93 3.11 -9.20
N LEU A 101 2.78 2.44 -9.98
CA LEU A 101 3.29 3.00 -11.23
C LEU A 101 2.20 3.20 -12.27
N VAL A 102 1.35 2.19 -12.47
CA VAL A 102 0.28 2.24 -13.46
C VAL A 102 -0.73 3.34 -13.14
N SER A 103 -1.06 3.51 -11.87
CA SER A 103 -2.05 4.49 -11.43
C SER A 103 -1.45 5.82 -11.01
N ASN A 104 -0.13 5.99 -11.17
CA ASN A 104 0.60 7.20 -10.80
C ASN A 104 0.36 7.61 -9.35
N LEU A 105 0.54 6.66 -8.43
CA LEU A 105 0.33 6.86 -7.00
C LEU A 105 1.67 6.89 -6.26
N ILE A 106 1.69 7.59 -5.13
CA ILE A 106 2.83 7.56 -4.22
C ILE A 106 2.65 6.37 -3.28
N LEU A 107 3.66 5.51 -3.21
CA LEU A 107 3.64 4.34 -2.34
C LEU A 107 4.04 4.73 -0.93
N ILE A 108 3.17 4.45 0.03
CA ILE A 108 3.45 4.65 1.45
C ILE A 108 3.91 3.31 2.01
N THR A 109 5.18 3.22 2.36
CA THR A 109 5.80 1.97 2.84
C THR A 109 6.94 2.27 3.80
N ARG A 110 7.19 1.37 4.73
CA ARG A 110 8.39 1.42 5.57
C ARG A 110 9.52 0.56 5.00
N ASN A 111 9.24 -0.27 4.00
CA ASN A 111 10.21 -1.18 3.39
C ASN A 111 10.95 -0.52 2.23
N ILE A 112 11.62 0.59 2.51
CA ILE A 112 12.32 1.36 1.48
C ILE A 112 13.30 0.51 0.67
N PRO A 113 14.13 -0.37 1.29
CA PRO A 113 15.07 -1.18 0.51
C PRO A 113 14.42 -2.06 -0.56
N ASP A 114 13.19 -2.53 -0.33
CA ASP A 114 12.51 -3.42 -1.26
C ASP A 114 11.99 -2.70 -2.50
N PHE A 115 11.80 -1.38 -2.43
CA PHE A 115 11.17 -0.60 -3.50
C PHE A 115 12.04 0.50 -4.11
N LYS A 116 13.08 0.95 -3.40
CA LYS A 116 13.80 2.19 -3.76
C LYS A 116 14.48 2.17 -5.13
N ASN A 117 14.81 1.00 -5.63
CA ASN A 117 15.53 0.87 -6.91
C ASN A 117 14.60 0.78 -8.11
N ILE A 118 13.29 0.70 -7.89
CA ILE A 118 12.32 0.58 -8.99
C ILE A 118 12.15 1.96 -9.64
N ASP A 119 12.53 2.05 -10.90
CA ASP A 119 12.54 3.30 -11.63
C ASP A 119 11.15 3.91 -11.74
N GLY A 120 11.05 5.21 -11.46
CA GLY A 120 9.80 5.96 -11.54
C GLY A 120 8.87 5.83 -10.34
N LEU A 121 9.17 4.95 -9.40
CA LEU A 121 8.32 4.74 -8.22
C LEU A 121 8.61 5.80 -7.16
N GLN A 122 7.58 6.56 -6.77
CA GLN A 122 7.66 7.52 -5.68
C GLN A 122 7.28 6.84 -4.37
N ILE A 123 8.11 7.02 -3.35
CA ILE A 123 7.97 6.33 -2.06
C ILE A 123 8.03 7.33 -0.93
N ILE A 124 7.15 7.17 0.06
CA ILE A 124 7.23 7.91 1.33
C ILE A 124 7.21 6.90 2.46
N ASN A 125 8.16 7.03 3.38
CA ASN A 125 8.16 6.27 4.62
C ASN A 125 7.44 7.09 5.68
N PRO A 126 6.28 6.63 6.18
CA PRO A 126 5.49 7.43 7.13
C PRO A 126 6.16 7.58 8.50
N TYR A 127 7.17 6.76 8.79
CA TYR A 127 7.93 6.87 10.03
C TYR A 127 8.97 8.01 10.00
N GLU A 128 9.26 8.55 8.82
CA GLU A 128 10.31 9.56 8.62
C GLU A 128 9.79 10.93 8.18
N VAL A 129 8.49 11.10 8.13
CA VAL A 129 7.90 12.39 7.71
C VAL A 129 7.67 13.34 8.87
#